data_4bc6e5c2e6a00d377d062ef947db3f38
#
_entry.id   4bc6e5c2e6a00d377d062ef947db3f38
#
_cell.length_a   1.000
_cell.length_b   1.000
_cell.length_c   1.000
_cell.angle_alpha   90.00
_cell.angle_beta   90.00
_cell.angle_gamma   90.00
#
_symmetry.space_group_name_H-M   'P 1'
#
loop_
_entity.id
_entity.type
_entity.pdbx_description
1 polymer ?
#
loop_
_entity_poly.entity_id
_entity_poly.type
_entity_poly.pdbx_seq_one_letter_code
_entity_poly.pdbx_strand_id
1 'polypeptide(L)'
;MAAPETAAGSAVPLPERARALLDVWFGPLGDPRREERREIWFKSTPAHDDRLHELFLADYERAAAGLLGEWEAGAESALALVLLLDQIPRNIFRATPRCYVTDALARAIADRAMAQGFDMRMPPAWRMFFYMPLHHSENLADQQRATVLAASLPDRGDPERGENRRYGLPYVDVIARFGRFPHRNAILGRESTPEEIAFLAQPKPEP
;
A
#
# COMPACT_ATOMS: atom_id res chain seq x y z
N MET A 1 -37.71 -13.78 30.43
CA MET A 1 -36.42 -14.17 29.84
C MET A 1 -35.90 -12.96 29.08
N ALA A 2 -34.92 -12.26 29.65
CA ALA A 2 -34.28 -11.11 29.03
C ALA A 2 -33.24 -11.62 28.04
N ALA A 3 -33.27 -11.09 26.81
CA ALA A 3 -32.24 -11.35 25.82
C ALA A 3 -30.88 -10.77 26.27
N PRO A 4 -29.74 -11.44 25.98
CA PRO A 4 -28.46 -10.89 26.35
C PRO A 4 -28.18 -9.64 25.49
N GLU A 5 -27.94 -8.51 26.17
CA GLU A 5 -27.34 -7.32 25.55
C GLU A 5 -26.01 -7.71 24.90
N THR A 6 -25.95 -7.62 23.59
CA THR A 6 -24.70 -7.70 22.84
C THR A 6 -23.83 -6.53 23.27
N ALA A 7 -22.79 -6.82 24.03
CA ALA A 7 -21.76 -5.86 24.38
C ALA A 7 -21.21 -5.22 23.08
N ALA A 8 -21.51 -3.95 22.90
CA ALA A 8 -20.87 -3.12 21.88
C ALA A 8 -19.37 -3.15 22.18
N GLY A 9 -18.60 -3.86 21.37
CA GLY A 9 -17.15 -3.94 21.49
C GLY A 9 -16.59 -2.52 21.52
N SER A 10 -15.91 -2.17 22.60
CA SER A 10 -15.22 -0.89 22.77
C SER A 10 -14.32 -0.66 21.54
N ALA A 11 -14.63 0.37 20.75
CA ALA A 11 -13.80 0.71 19.59
C ALA A 11 -12.38 1.04 20.08
N VAL A 12 -11.38 0.35 19.53
CA VAL A 12 -9.96 0.62 19.84
C VAL A 12 -9.67 2.06 19.44
N PRO A 13 -9.17 2.93 20.35
CA PRO A 13 -8.88 4.31 20.01
C PRO A 13 -7.83 4.39 18.91
N LEU A 14 -8.06 5.24 17.90
CA LEU A 14 -7.09 5.49 16.83
C LEU A 14 -5.91 6.30 17.40
N PRO A 15 -4.67 5.77 17.39
CA PRO A 15 -3.50 6.49 17.86
C PRO A 15 -3.32 7.83 17.13
N GLU A 16 -2.91 8.88 17.85
CA GLU A 16 -2.77 10.23 17.30
C GLU A 16 -1.86 10.26 16.07
N ARG A 17 -0.73 9.55 16.10
CA ARG A 17 0.21 9.50 14.98
C ARG A 17 -0.36 8.75 13.78
N ALA A 18 -1.14 7.69 14.01
CA ALA A 18 -1.87 7.00 12.94
C ALA A 18 -2.89 7.92 12.27
N ARG A 19 -3.66 8.68 13.09
CA ARG A 19 -4.60 9.71 12.59
C ARG A 19 -3.88 10.76 11.75
N ALA A 20 -2.77 11.30 12.24
CA ALA A 20 -1.98 12.30 11.51
C ALA A 20 -1.52 11.81 10.13
N LEU A 21 -1.10 10.54 10.04
CA LEU A 21 -0.72 9.94 8.77
C LEU A 21 -1.93 9.80 7.82
N LEU A 22 -3.06 9.29 8.33
CA LEU A 22 -4.28 9.17 7.52
C LEU A 22 -4.78 10.55 7.04
N ASP A 23 -4.69 11.58 7.87
CA ASP A 23 -5.11 12.94 7.51
C ASP A 23 -4.20 13.55 6.42
N VAL A 24 -2.90 13.30 6.47
CA VAL A 24 -1.97 13.72 5.40
C VAL A 24 -2.22 12.92 4.11
N TRP A 25 -2.44 11.62 4.22
CA TRP A 25 -2.56 10.72 3.07
C TRP A 25 -3.91 10.86 2.36
N PHE A 26 -5.01 10.88 3.12
CA PHE A 26 -6.37 10.89 2.59
C PHE A 26 -7.04 12.27 2.65
N GLY A 27 -6.52 13.20 3.42
CA GLY A 27 -7.15 14.49 3.74
C GLY A 27 -7.69 14.52 5.17
N PRO A 28 -7.89 15.72 5.73
CA PRO A 28 -8.35 15.88 7.11
C PRO A 28 -9.76 15.32 7.30
N LEU A 29 -10.07 14.97 8.56
CA LEU A 29 -11.41 14.54 8.93
C LEU A 29 -12.44 15.62 8.56
N GLY A 30 -13.50 15.24 7.84
CA GLY A 30 -14.53 16.17 7.34
C GLY A 30 -14.27 16.72 5.94
N ASP A 31 -13.13 16.45 5.31
CA ASP A 31 -12.95 16.74 3.87
C ASP A 31 -13.87 15.83 3.06
N PRO A 32 -14.82 16.39 2.25
CA PRO A 32 -15.73 15.58 1.44
C PRO A 32 -15.01 14.71 0.40
N ARG A 33 -13.78 15.05 0.03
CA ARG A 33 -12.95 14.29 -0.91
C ARG A 33 -12.04 13.27 -0.24
N ARG A 34 -12.15 13.07 1.08
CA ARG A 34 -11.28 12.17 1.85
C ARG A 34 -11.33 10.72 1.33
N GLU A 35 -12.45 10.32 0.77
CA GLU A 35 -12.65 8.98 0.21
C GLU A 35 -12.39 8.89 -1.31
N GLU A 36 -11.93 10.00 -1.92
CA GLU A 36 -11.60 10.02 -3.34
C GLU A 36 -10.14 9.64 -3.58
N ARG A 37 -9.86 9.15 -4.80
CA ARG A 37 -8.49 8.92 -5.27
C ARG A 37 -7.77 10.26 -5.39
N ARG A 38 -6.51 10.31 -4.94
CA ARG A 38 -5.66 11.49 -5.04
C ARG A 38 -4.49 11.23 -5.97
N GLU A 39 -4.26 12.15 -6.91
CA GLU A 39 -3.16 12.03 -7.87
C GLU A 39 -1.80 11.97 -7.20
N ILE A 40 -1.62 12.67 -6.06
CA ILE A 40 -0.36 12.72 -5.30
C ILE A 40 0.13 11.35 -4.85
N TRP A 41 -0.75 10.35 -4.72
CA TRP A 41 -0.35 8.98 -4.37
C TRP A 41 0.49 8.31 -5.46
N PHE A 42 0.31 8.73 -6.73
CA PHE A 42 0.93 8.12 -7.89
C PHE A 42 1.95 9.04 -8.56
N LYS A 43 1.76 10.35 -8.42
CA LYS A 43 2.61 11.39 -8.99
C LYS A 43 3.07 12.33 -7.89
N SER A 44 3.92 11.83 -6.98
CA SER A 44 4.47 12.62 -5.90
C SER A 44 5.44 13.68 -6.43
N THR A 45 5.59 14.76 -5.66
CA THR A 45 6.57 15.83 -5.92
C THR A 45 7.69 15.79 -4.89
N PRO A 46 8.90 16.32 -5.19
CA PRO A 46 9.97 16.40 -4.20
C PRO A 46 9.52 17.10 -2.90
N ALA A 47 8.79 18.19 -3.00
CA ALA A 47 8.27 18.92 -1.81
C ALA A 47 7.30 18.06 -0.98
N HIS A 48 6.52 17.19 -1.62
CA HIS A 48 5.65 16.25 -0.89
C HIS A 48 6.48 15.14 -0.23
N ASP A 49 7.47 14.62 -0.91
CA ASP A 49 8.37 13.60 -0.36
C ASP A 49 9.16 14.15 0.84
N ASP A 50 9.69 15.38 0.76
CA ASP A 50 10.37 16.08 1.86
C ASP A 50 9.43 16.27 3.06
N ARG A 51 8.20 16.68 2.81
CA ARG A 51 7.20 16.82 3.88
C ARG A 51 6.87 15.48 4.55
N LEU A 52 6.72 14.42 3.79
CA LEU A 52 6.49 13.08 4.35
C LEU A 52 7.69 12.62 5.18
N HIS A 53 8.90 12.92 4.73
CA HIS A 53 10.14 12.64 5.47
C HIS A 53 10.15 13.36 6.81
N GLU A 54 9.92 14.69 6.83
CA GLU A 54 9.89 15.49 8.06
C GLU A 54 8.85 14.99 9.06
N LEU A 55 7.66 14.63 8.57
CA LEU A 55 6.52 14.24 9.42
C LEU A 55 6.61 12.80 9.95
N PHE A 56 7.11 11.87 9.15
CA PHE A 56 6.90 10.43 9.42
C PHE A 56 8.16 9.57 9.45
N LEU A 57 9.37 10.12 9.27
CA LEU A 57 10.60 9.32 9.37
C LEU A 57 10.72 8.60 10.73
N ALA A 58 10.47 9.33 11.83
CA ALA A 58 10.58 8.75 13.17
C ALA A 58 9.55 7.65 13.41
N ASP A 59 8.33 7.81 12.90
CA ASP A 59 7.28 6.78 13.01
C ASP A 59 7.64 5.57 12.14
N TYR A 60 8.16 5.80 10.92
CA TYR A 60 8.66 4.73 10.06
C TYR A 60 9.75 3.89 10.75
N GLU A 61 10.75 4.53 11.35
CA GLU A 61 11.84 3.81 12.04
C GLU A 61 11.28 2.97 13.22
N ARG A 62 10.31 3.50 13.96
CA ARG A 62 9.62 2.76 15.03
C ARG A 62 8.82 1.58 14.47
N ALA A 63 8.07 1.79 13.39
CA ALA A 63 7.31 0.74 12.72
C ALA A 63 8.22 -0.37 12.18
N ALA A 64 9.32 -0.01 11.51
CA ALA A 64 10.32 -0.93 10.98
C ALA A 64 10.99 -1.76 12.09
N ALA A 65 11.14 -1.19 13.29
CA ALA A 65 11.63 -1.88 14.48
C ALA A 65 10.56 -2.73 15.21
N GLY A 66 9.30 -2.77 14.70
CA GLY A 66 8.19 -3.51 15.32
C GLY A 66 7.60 -2.85 16.58
N LEU A 67 7.91 -1.58 16.84
CA LEU A 67 7.50 -0.84 18.04
C LEU A 67 6.11 -0.21 17.95
N LEU A 68 5.36 -0.46 16.88
CA LEU A 68 3.98 0.02 16.68
C LEU A 68 2.99 -1.14 16.50
N GLY A 69 3.27 -2.29 17.09
CA GLY A 69 2.40 -3.48 16.97
C GLY A 69 0.97 -3.24 17.47
N GLU A 70 0.77 -2.33 18.41
CA GLU A 70 -0.55 -1.93 18.91
C GLU A 70 -1.44 -1.31 17.81
N TRP A 71 -0.87 -0.80 16.73
CA TRP A 71 -1.66 -0.27 15.60
C TRP A 71 -2.40 -1.36 14.82
N GLU A 72 -2.00 -2.61 14.96
CA GLU A 72 -2.71 -3.74 14.32
C GLU A 72 -4.07 -4.04 14.96
N ALA A 73 -4.39 -3.45 16.11
CA ALA A 73 -5.63 -3.73 16.84
C ALA A 73 -6.89 -3.10 16.25
N GLY A 74 -6.76 -2.08 15.39
CA GLY A 74 -7.87 -1.36 14.76
C GLY A 74 -7.72 -1.24 13.24
N ALA A 75 -8.82 -1.17 12.51
CA ALA A 75 -8.81 -1.16 11.04
C ALA A 75 -8.09 0.07 10.46
N GLU A 76 -8.37 1.27 10.98
CA GLU A 76 -7.71 2.50 10.53
C GLU A 76 -6.24 2.55 10.95
N SER A 77 -5.92 2.14 12.17
CA SER A 77 -4.53 2.11 12.64
C SER A 77 -3.69 1.05 11.92
N ALA A 78 -4.26 -0.11 11.60
CA ALA A 78 -3.61 -1.12 10.77
C ALA A 78 -3.35 -0.60 9.35
N LEU A 79 -4.30 0.13 8.75
CA LEU A 79 -4.10 0.80 7.46
C LEU A 79 -2.96 1.83 7.53
N ALA A 80 -2.94 2.65 8.58
CA ALA A 80 -1.86 3.61 8.78
C ALA A 80 -0.49 2.91 8.91
N LEU A 81 -0.43 1.77 9.61
CA LEU A 81 0.81 0.98 9.73
C LEU A 81 1.26 0.40 8.38
N VAL A 82 0.33 -0.09 7.57
CA VAL A 82 0.62 -0.57 6.21
C VAL A 82 1.15 0.58 5.34
N LEU A 83 0.49 1.75 5.36
CA LEU A 83 0.96 2.93 4.63
C LEU A 83 2.38 3.34 5.06
N LEU A 84 2.62 3.34 6.37
CA LEU A 84 3.90 3.73 6.95
C LEU A 84 5.05 2.82 6.52
N LEU A 85 4.79 1.53 6.34
CA LEU A 85 5.79 0.52 5.98
C LEU A 85 5.90 0.24 4.47
N ASP A 86 4.87 0.56 3.69
CA ASP A 86 4.83 0.28 2.26
C ASP A 86 4.93 1.56 1.41
N GLN A 87 4.12 2.58 1.69
CA GLN A 87 4.03 3.77 0.84
C GLN A 87 5.06 4.85 1.24
N ILE A 88 5.14 5.17 2.52
CA ILE A 88 6.05 6.21 3.03
C ILE A 88 7.50 5.95 2.60
N PRO A 89 8.11 4.74 2.75
CA PRO A 89 9.49 4.52 2.33
C PRO A 89 9.70 4.69 0.82
N ARG A 90 8.69 4.45 -0.01
CA ARG A 90 8.76 4.71 -1.46
C ARG A 90 8.84 6.19 -1.81
N ASN A 91 8.35 7.05 -0.95
CA ASN A 91 8.48 8.49 -1.06
C ASN A 91 9.80 8.98 -0.45
N ILE A 92 10.03 8.72 0.84
CA ILE A 92 11.12 9.31 1.59
C ILE A 92 12.51 8.72 1.29
N PHE A 93 12.58 7.50 0.73
CA PHE A 93 13.83 6.84 0.35
C PHE A 93 13.88 6.51 -1.15
N ARG A 94 13.21 7.32 -1.96
CA ARG A 94 13.12 7.12 -3.41
C ARG A 94 14.49 6.85 -4.03
N ALA A 95 14.54 5.88 -4.95
CA ALA A 95 15.74 5.44 -5.66
C ALA A 95 16.88 4.90 -4.75
N THR A 96 16.57 4.47 -3.53
CA THR A 96 17.51 3.77 -2.65
C THR A 96 16.98 2.38 -2.26
N PRO A 97 17.82 1.43 -1.86
CA PRO A 97 17.37 0.13 -1.38
C PRO A 97 16.42 0.21 -0.17
N ARG A 98 16.52 1.28 0.62
CA ARG A 98 15.66 1.48 1.81
C ARG A 98 14.17 1.55 1.48
N CYS A 99 13.80 1.92 0.26
CA CYS A 99 12.39 1.99 -0.12
C CYS A 99 11.68 0.62 -0.19
N TYR A 100 12.45 -0.49 -0.13
CA TYR A 100 11.92 -1.86 -0.20
C TYR A 100 12.14 -2.69 1.08
N VAL A 101 12.91 -2.18 2.04
CA VAL A 101 13.36 -2.96 3.22
C VAL A 101 12.18 -3.48 4.05
N THR A 102 11.10 -2.74 4.13
CA THR A 102 9.91 -3.08 4.94
C THR A 102 8.79 -3.76 4.16
N ASP A 103 8.96 -4.05 2.86
CA ASP A 103 7.91 -4.65 2.02
C ASP A 103 7.36 -5.97 2.61
N ALA A 104 8.22 -6.85 3.10
CA ALA A 104 7.81 -8.13 3.69
C ALA A 104 6.99 -7.92 4.98
N LEU A 105 7.37 -6.95 5.81
CA LEU A 105 6.66 -6.63 7.04
C LEU A 105 5.29 -6.00 6.73
N ALA A 106 5.26 -5.04 5.80
CA ALA A 106 4.01 -4.42 5.35
C ALA A 106 3.01 -5.45 4.82
N ARG A 107 3.49 -6.41 4.01
CA ARG A 107 2.67 -7.51 3.49
C ARG A 107 2.12 -8.39 4.59
N ALA A 108 2.95 -8.80 5.54
CA ALA A 108 2.51 -9.64 6.66
C ALA A 108 1.44 -8.94 7.53
N ILE A 109 1.57 -7.64 7.75
CA ILE A 109 0.57 -6.84 8.49
C ILE A 109 -0.72 -6.72 7.66
N ALA A 110 -0.62 -6.43 6.36
CA ALA A 110 -1.78 -6.36 5.46
C ALA A 110 -2.53 -7.70 5.43
N ASP A 111 -1.84 -8.83 5.38
CA ASP A 111 -2.45 -10.16 5.43
C ASP A 111 -3.22 -10.39 6.73
N ARG A 112 -2.65 -10.03 7.89
CA ARG A 112 -3.34 -10.15 9.18
C ARG A 112 -4.56 -9.23 9.27
N ALA A 113 -4.45 -8.00 8.77
CA ALA A 113 -5.55 -7.05 8.74
C ALA A 113 -6.70 -7.53 7.84
N MET A 114 -6.39 -8.04 6.65
CA MET A 114 -7.39 -8.63 5.75
C MET A 114 -8.05 -9.88 6.33
N ALA A 115 -7.28 -10.73 7.03
CA ALA A 115 -7.84 -11.90 7.73
C ALA A 115 -8.84 -11.52 8.83
N GLN A 116 -8.73 -10.31 9.39
CA GLN A 116 -9.68 -9.74 10.36
C GLN A 116 -10.83 -8.96 9.67
N GLY A 117 -10.85 -8.89 8.33
CA GLY A 117 -11.84 -8.14 7.57
C GLY A 117 -11.72 -6.62 7.71
N PHE A 118 -10.55 -6.11 8.08
CA PHE A 118 -10.32 -4.67 8.28
C PHE A 118 -10.38 -3.90 6.97
N ASP A 119 -9.92 -4.48 5.87
CA ASP A 119 -10.04 -3.90 4.55
C ASP A 119 -11.50 -3.63 4.17
N MET A 120 -12.42 -4.55 4.52
CA MET A 120 -13.85 -4.41 4.21
C MET A 120 -14.54 -3.30 5.01
N ARG A 121 -13.91 -2.78 6.06
CA ARG A 121 -14.38 -1.65 6.85
C ARG A 121 -13.96 -0.30 6.26
N MET A 122 -13.06 -0.31 5.26
CA MET A 122 -12.51 0.90 4.65
C MET A 122 -13.25 1.29 3.38
N PRO A 123 -13.34 2.60 3.08
CA PRO A 123 -13.77 3.07 1.77
C PRO A 123 -12.94 2.42 0.65
N PRO A 124 -13.49 2.18 -0.54
CA PRO A 124 -12.78 1.51 -1.63
C PRO A 124 -11.42 2.11 -2.00
N ALA A 125 -11.31 3.45 -1.98
CA ALA A 125 -10.05 4.13 -2.28
C ALA A 125 -8.96 3.91 -1.20
N TRP A 126 -9.37 3.64 0.05
CA TRP A 126 -8.46 3.33 1.14
C TRP A 126 -8.11 1.84 1.16
N ARG A 127 -9.09 1.00 0.86
CA ARG A 127 -8.97 -0.47 0.83
C ARG A 127 -7.84 -0.93 -0.07
N MET A 128 -7.62 -0.25 -1.22
CA MET A 128 -6.55 -0.58 -2.14
C MET A 128 -5.17 -0.62 -1.47
N PHE A 129 -4.94 0.19 -0.42
CA PHE A 129 -3.63 0.23 0.24
C PHE A 129 -3.35 -1.01 1.11
N PHE A 130 -4.35 -1.78 1.51
CA PHE A 130 -4.13 -3.12 2.06
C PHE A 130 -3.67 -4.12 0.97
N TYR A 131 -3.98 -3.88 -0.30
CA TYR A 131 -3.64 -4.76 -1.42
C TYR A 131 -2.28 -4.40 -2.06
N MET A 132 -1.84 -3.14 -1.92
CA MET A 132 -0.59 -2.65 -2.49
C MET A 132 0.66 -3.46 -2.08
N PRO A 133 0.84 -3.90 -0.82
CA PRO A 133 1.99 -4.73 -0.45
C PRO A 133 2.08 -6.05 -1.22
N LEU A 134 0.94 -6.61 -1.64
CA LEU A 134 0.91 -7.79 -2.49
C LEU A 134 1.36 -7.46 -3.93
N HIS A 135 0.95 -6.31 -4.49
CA HIS A 135 1.42 -5.83 -5.80
C HIS A 135 2.92 -5.50 -5.81
N HIS A 136 3.48 -5.17 -4.66
CA HIS A 136 4.91 -4.91 -4.51
C HIS A 136 5.76 -6.16 -4.31
N SER A 137 5.13 -7.32 -4.09
CA SER A 137 5.81 -8.60 -3.89
C SER A 137 6.39 -9.16 -5.20
N GLU A 138 7.57 -9.78 -5.11
CA GLU A 138 8.17 -10.56 -6.19
C GLU A 138 7.72 -12.04 -6.16
N ASN A 139 6.65 -12.36 -5.45
CA ASN A 139 6.01 -13.68 -5.41
C ASN A 139 4.80 -13.72 -6.34
N LEU A 140 4.75 -14.70 -7.25
CA LEU A 140 3.68 -14.80 -8.25
C LEU A 140 2.29 -15.01 -7.61
N ALA A 141 2.19 -15.81 -6.55
CA ALA A 141 0.92 -16.04 -5.86
C ALA A 141 0.38 -14.75 -5.21
N ASP A 142 1.27 -13.91 -4.64
CA ASP A 142 0.91 -12.60 -4.10
C ASP A 142 0.36 -11.69 -5.21
N GLN A 143 1.03 -11.66 -6.37
CA GLN A 143 0.60 -10.87 -7.52
C GLN A 143 -0.79 -11.28 -8.04
N GLN A 144 -1.01 -12.58 -8.19
CA GLN A 144 -2.30 -13.12 -8.62
C GLN A 144 -3.41 -12.77 -7.62
N ARG A 145 -3.14 -12.92 -6.32
CA ARG A 145 -4.07 -12.56 -5.25
C ARG A 145 -4.37 -11.06 -5.27
N ALA A 146 -3.35 -10.21 -5.42
CA ALA A 146 -3.50 -8.76 -5.50
C ALA A 146 -4.41 -8.35 -6.67
N THR A 147 -4.25 -8.98 -7.83
CA THR A 147 -5.08 -8.73 -9.00
C THR A 147 -6.55 -9.07 -8.76
N VAL A 148 -6.83 -10.20 -8.10
CA VAL A 148 -8.21 -10.60 -7.72
C VAL A 148 -8.81 -9.59 -6.73
N LEU A 149 -8.06 -9.18 -5.72
CA LEU A 149 -8.51 -8.21 -4.72
C LEU A 149 -8.76 -6.84 -5.35
N ALA A 150 -7.86 -6.36 -6.22
CA ALA A 150 -8.05 -5.09 -6.93
C ALA A 150 -9.28 -5.12 -7.84
N ALA A 151 -9.55 -6.24 -8.53
CA ALA A 151 -10.72 -6.41 -9.36
C ALA A 151 -12.04 -6.45 -8.57
N SER A 152 -11.99 -6.72 -7.26
CA SER A 152 -13.16 -6.68 -6.37
C SER A 152 -13.55 -5.26 -5.93
N LEU A 153 -12.68 -4.28 -6.13
CA LEU A 153 -13.00 -2.89 -5.81
C LEU A 153 -14.06 -2.37 -6.79
N PRO A 154 -15.06 -1.63 -6.30
CA PRO A 154 -16.12 -1.10 -7.16
C PRO A 154 -15.54 -0.18 -8.23
N ASP A 155 -15.95 -0.42 -9.47
CA ASP A 155 -15.72 0.49 -10.60
C ASP A 155 -16.46 1.80 -10.31
N ARG A 156 -15.76 2.91 -10.22
CA ARG A 156 -16.36 4.22 -9.92
C ARG A 156 -16.98 4.90 -11.15
N GLY A 157 -17.39 4.13 -12.16
CA GLY A 157 -18.07 4.68 -13.33
C GLY A 157 -17.20 5.53 -14.27
N ASP A 158 -15.89 5.46 -14.11
CA ASP A 158 -14.93 6.08 -15.02
C ASP A 158 -14.66 5.11 -16.18
N PRO A 159 -15.07 5.47 -17.44
CA PRO A 159 -14.86 4.59 -18.59
C PRO A 159 -13.38 4.30 -18.89
N GLU A 160 -12.47 5.18 -18.46
CA GLU A 160 -11.03 4.95 -18.52
C GLU A 160 -10.54 3.98 -17.43
N ARG A 161 -11.41 3.67 -16.45
CA ARG A 161 -11.12 2.82 -15.28
C ARG A 161 -11.64 1.39 -15.37
N GLY A 162 -11.76 0.83 -16.53
CA GLY A 162 -11.52 -0.60 -16.72
C GLY A 162 -10.12 -0.99 -16.17
N GLU A 163 -9.43 -0.01 -15.58
CA GLU A 163 -8.11 -0.08 -14.98
C GLU A 163 -8.06 -0.92 -13.70
N ASN A 164 -9.07 -0.90 -12.82
CA ASN A 164 -9.01 -1.74 -11.61
C ASN A 164 -8.98 -3.22 -11.95
N ARG A 165 -9.64 -3.64 -13.03
CA ARG A 165 -9.57 -5.00 -13.55
C ARG A 165 -8.24 -5.30 -14.25
N ARG A 166 -7.55 -4.27 -14.75
CA ARG A 166 -6.23 -4.38 -15.40
C ARG A 166 -5.09 -4.00 -14.47
N TYR A 167 -5.40 -3.37 -13.32
CA TYR A 167 -4.38 -3.00 -12.35
C TYR A 167 -3.65 -4.25 -11.87
N GLY A 168 -2.34 -4.24 -12.01
CA GLY A 168 -1.49 -5.37 -11.62
C GLY A 168 -1.31 -6.47 -12.67
N LEU A 169 -2.15 -6.56 -13.73
CA LEU A 169 -1.91 -7.54 -14.80
C LEU A 169 -0.49 -7.44 -15.39
N PRO A 170 0.03 -6.23 -15.71
CA PRO A 170 1.41 -6.09 -16.17
C PRO A 170 2.45 -6.61 -15.16
N TYR A 171 2.17 -6.49 -13.85
CA TYR A 171 3.07 -6.96 -12.80
C TYR A 171 3.05 -8.48 -12.68
N VAL A 172 1.89 -9.12 -12.80
CA VAL A 172 1.76 -10.59 -12.83
C VAL A 172 2.62 -11.15 -13.96
N ASP A 173 2.52 -10.59 -15.17
CA ASP A 173 3.29 -11.04 -16.33
C ASP A 173 4.79 -10.87 -16.13
N VAL A 174 5.21 -9.75 -15.56
CA VAL A 174 6.62 -9.48 -15.24
C VAL A 174 7.15 -10.50 -14.24
N ILE A 175 6.40 -10.74 -13.14
CA ILE A 175 6.83 -11.71 -12.13
C ILE A 175 6.77 -13.15 -12.64
N ALA A 176 5.77 -13.50 -13.45
CA ALA A 176 5.70 -14.83 -14.09
C ALA A 176 6.89 -15.06 -15.03
N ARG A 177 7.34 -14.01 -15.74
CA ARG A 177 8.44 -14.08 -16.71
C ARG A 177 9.80 -14.09 -16.07
N PHE A 178 10.05 -13.18 -15.12
CA PHE A 178 11.39 -12.90 -14.59
C PHE A 178 11.57 -13.37 -13.13
N GLY A 179 10.49 -13.73 -12.41
CA GLY A 179 10.53 -14.04 -10.98
C GLY A 179 10.87 -12.85 -10.08
N ARG A 180 11.02 -11.66 -10.67
CA ARG A 180 11.38 -10.42 -9.97
C ARG A 180 11.01 -9.20 -10.80
N PHE A 181 11.09 -8.01 -10.20
CA PHE A 181 10.96 -6.75 -10.92
C PHE A 181 12.31 -6.28 -11.47
N PRO A 182 12.57 -6.35 -12.79
CA PRO A 182 13.85 -5.95 -13.37
C PRO A 182 14.23 -4.50 -13.10
N HIS A 183 13.26 -3.58 -13.00
CA HIS A 183 13.50 -2.17 -12.71
C HIS A 183 14.10 -1.90 -11.33
N ARG A 184 14.04 -2.88 -10.41
CA ARG A 184 14.66 -2.79 -9.08
C ARG A 184 16.11 -3.26 -9.08
N ASN A 185 16.59 -3.92 -10.15
CA ASN A 185 17.89 -4.57 -10.14
C ASN A 185 19.03 -3.59 -9.84
N ALA A 186 19.08 -2.45 -10.54
CA ALA A 186 20.12 -1.45 -10.31
C ALA A 186 20.11 -0.91 -8.87
N ILE A 187 18.93 -0.64 -8.31
CA ILE A 187 18.77 -0.11 -6.95
C ILE A 187 19.19 -1.16 -5.91
N LEU A 188 18.88 -2.43 -6.16
CA LEU A 188 19.17 -3.53 -5.23
C LEU A 188 20.54 -4.20 -5.46
N GLY A 189 21.36 -3.67 -6.37
CA GLY A 189 22.67 -4.24 -6.71
C GLY A 189 22.60 -5.62 -7.36
N ARG A 190 21.49 -5.93 -8.05
CA ARG A 190 21.29 -7.19 -8.77
C ARG A 190 21.70 -7.04 -10.23
N GLU A 191 22.43 -8.00 -10.77
CA GLU A 191 22.73 -8.04 -12.21
C GLU A 191 21.47 -8.33 -13.01
N SER A 192 21.29 -7.57 -14.10
CA SER A 192 20.21 -7.80 -15.06
C SER A 192 20.64 -8.79 -16.14
N THR A 193 19.77 -9.73 -16.47
CA THR A 193 19.97 -10.63 -17.59
C THR A 193 19.80 -9.87 -18.92
N PRO A 194 20.34 -10.38 -20.05
CA PRO A 194 20.12 -9.77 -21.37
C PRO A 194 18.63 -9.59 -21.72
N GLU A 195 17.79 -10.52 -21.29
CA GLU A 195 16.36 -10.47 -21.51
C GLU A 195 15.68 -9.35 -20.67
N GLU A 196 16.09 -9.18 -19.41
CA GLU A 196 15.63 -8.07 -18.56
C GLU A 196 16.08 -6.71 -19.10
N ILE A 197 17.30 -6.60 -19.63
CA ILE A 197 17.80 -5.38 -20.28
C ILE A 197 16.94 -5.04 -21.50
N ALA A 198 16.66 -6.02 -22.35
CA ALA A 198 15.81 -5.83 -23.52
C ALA A 198 14.37 -5.43 -23.14
N PHE A 199 13.84 -5.99 -22.06
CA PHE A 199 12.53 -5.62 -21.52
C PHE A 199 12.51 -4.17 -21.00
N LEU A 200 13.52 -3.76 -20.24
CA LEU A 200 13.62 -2.40 -19.68
C LEU A 200 13.84 -1.32 -20.76
N ALA A 201 14.39 -1.70 -21.93
CA ALA A 201 14.57 -0.79 -23.07
C ALA A 201 13.28 -0.54 -23.87
N GLN A 202 12.21 -1.32 -23.64
CA GLN A 202 10.94 -1.12 -24.32
C GLN A 202 10.25 0.16 -23.82
N PRO A 203 9.57 0.91 -24.71
CA PRO A 203 8.73 2.02 -24.28
C PRO A 203 7.71 1.51 -23.24
N LYS A 204 7.62 2.19 -22.10
CA LYS A 204 6.52 1.90 -21.19
C LYS A 204 5.21 2.20 -21.90
N PRO A 205 4.18 1.33 -21.83
CA PRO A 205 2.86 1.72 -22.29
C PRO A 205 2.49 3.04 -21.60
N GLU A 206 2.01 4.00 -22.38
CA GLU A 206 1.49 5.24 -21.78
C GLU A 206 0.36 4.89 -20.81
N PRO A 207 0.31 5.59 -19.67
CA PRO A 207 -0.68 5.32 -18.64
C PRO A 207 -2.09 5.63 -19.10
#